data_88fdf0c077544b4c92a9459aa0c737b0
#
_entry.id   88fdf0c077544b4c92a9459aa0c737b0
#
_cell.length_a   1.000
_cell.length_b   1.000
_cell.length_c   1.000
_cell.angle_alpha   90.00
_cell.angle_beta   90.00
_cell.angle_gamma   90.00
#
_symmetry.space_group_name_H-M   'P 1'
#
loop_
_entity.id
_entity.type
_entity.pdbx_description
1 polymer ?
#
loop_
_entity_poly.entity_id
_entity_poly.type
_entity_poly.pdbx_seq_one_letter_code
_entity_poly.pdbx_strand_id
1 'polypeptide(L)'
;MIEWDAATIKDFQTTLLAWFDEEGRDLPWRHDHEPYHVWVSEIMLQQTQVQTVIPYYQRFMALFPTIADLAAAPESQLLKAWEGLGYYSRVRNMQRCANQLLTDYDGQWPRTAAALTDLIGIGPYTAGAIASIAFNEPVPAVDGNAYRVFSRLLKIDADIAKPQTRALFEQVISRIIPHDRPGDFNQAIMDLGSSYMTARQPDSAHSPVKRFNQAYLDGDELAYPVKTKKPRPKPIAYVAVLAQMQDHWLMTQRPSNGMLANLWTVPLIPIEELDLDEDYQPADLVAAVETYFKQEYRLTLTAHYLDKRPVTHTFTHQKWTIQGVGGEVMLGDLAYFAGKAVTTVERQQLPMPKVQEKIFTRYLSD
;
A
#
# COMPACT_ATOMS: atom_id res chain seq x y z
N MET A 1 -12.58 -10.47 27.74
CA MET A 1 -12.81 -11.29 26.54
C MET A 1 -13.81 -12.37 26.89
N ILE A 2 -14.80 -12.59 26.02
CA ILE A 2 -15.83 -13.66 26.17
C ILE A 2 -15.32 -14.91 25.47
N GLU A 3 -15.53 -16.07 26.08
CA GLU A 3 -15.23 -17.36 25.48
C GLU A 3 -16.53 -18.02 25.01
N TRP A 4 -16.53 -18.54 23.80
CA TRP A 4 -17.65 -19.31 23.23
C TRP A 4 -17.46 -20.79 23.50
N ASP A 5 -18.53 -21.48 23.80
CA ASP A 5 -18.57 -22.94 23.84
C ASP A 5 -18.60 -23.54 22.43
N ALA A 6 -18.44 -24.83 22.31
CA ALA A 6 -18.41 -25.53 21.03
C ALA A 6 -19.72 -25.40 20.22
N ALA A 7 -20.86 -25.27 20.88
CA ALA A 7 -22.16 -25.10 20.22
C ALA A 7 -22.24 -23.70 19.59
N THR A 8 -21.86 -22.68 20.33
CA THR A 8 -21.81 -21.29 19.87
C THR A 8 -20.83 -21.13 18.70
N ILE A 9 -19.65 -21.76 18.78
CA ILE A 9 -18.66 -21.74 17.69
C ILE A 9 -19.27 -22.36 16.43
N LYS A 10 -19.90 -23.53 16.53
CA LYS A 10 -20.51 -24.20 15.39
C LYS A 10 -21.65 -23.38 14.77
N ASP A 11 -22.50 -22.78 15.60
CA ASP A 11 -23.57 -21.91 15.15
C ASP A 11 -23.04 -20.65 14.44
N PHE A 12 -21.97 -20.02 14.97
CA PHE A 12 -21.28 -18.90 14.32
C PHE A 12 -20.69 -19.29 12.97
N GLN A 13 -19.95 -20.41 12.89
CA GLN A 13 -19.39 -20.94 11.64
C GLN A 13 -20.48 -21.12 10.59
N THR A 14 -21.56 -21.81 10.95
CA THR A 14 -22.68 -22.11 10.03
C THR A 14 -23.33 -20.81 9.55
N THR A 15 -23.60 -19.88 10.46
CA THR A 15 -24.24 -18.59 10.12
C THR A 15 -23.35 -17.74 9.21
N LEU A 16 -22.05 -17.63 9.52
CA LEU A 16 -21.11 -16.85 8.75
C LEU A 16 -20.90 -17.40 7.35
N LEU A 17 -20.71 -18.71 7.23
CA LEU A 17 -20.46 -19.37 5.95
C LEU A 17 -21.71 -19.38 5.06
N ALA A 18 -22.92 -19.59 5.62
CA ALA A 18 -24.16 -19.49 4.86
C ALA A 18 -24.35 -18.09 4.26
N TRP A 19 -24.09 -17.05 5.06
CA TRP A 19 -24.09 -15.68 4.53
C TRP A 19 -23.04 -15.46 3.45
N PHE A 20 -21.84 -15.99 3.63
CA PHE A 20 -20.77 -15.83 2.65
C PHE A 20 -21.07 -16.55 1.33
N ASP A 21 -21.74 -17.70 1.38
CA ASP A 21 -22.19 -18.42 0.19
C ASP A 21 -23.23 -17.64 -0.62
N GLU A 22 -24.09 -16.86 0.05
CA GLU A 22 -25.15 -16.08 -0.60
C GLU A 22 -24.71 -14.68 -1.01
N GLU A 23 -23.93 -13.98 -0.18
CA GLU A 23 -23.63 -12.56 -0.32
C GLU A 23 -22.12 -12.25 -0.42
N GLY A 24 -21.26 -13.27 -0.44
CA GLY A 24 -19.81 -13.11 -0.62
C GLY A 24 -19.49 -12.37 -1.92
N ARG A 25 -18.57 -11.42 -1.84
CA ARG A 25 -18.22 -10.58 -3.01
C ARG A 25 -17.63 -11.44 -4.12
N ASP A 26 -18.14 -11.28 -5.34
CA ASP A 26 -17.52 -11.82 -6.54
C ASP A 26 -16.29 -10.97 -6.91
N LEU A 27 -15.09 -11.56 -6.73
CA LEU A 27 -13.82 -10.88 -6.92
C LEU A 27 -12.93 -11.71 -7.85
N PRO A 28 -12.20 -11.09 -8.81
CA PRO A 28 -11.42 -11.83 -9.81
C PRO A 28 -10.42 -12.84 -9.24
N TRP A 29 -9.90 -12.59 -8.05
CA TRP A 29 -8.95 -13.47 -7.35
C TRP A 29 -9.59 -14.54 -6.48
N ARG A 30 -10.91 -14.70 -6.55
CA ARG A 30 -11.70 -15.74 -5.84
C ARG A 30 -12.25 -16.82 -6.76
N HIS A 31 -11.99 -16.70 -8.08
CA HIS A 31 -12.52 -17.66 -9.06
C HIS A 31 -11.75 -18.97 -9.05
N ASP A 32 -10.60 -19.02 -8.42
CA ASP A 32 -9.79 -20.21 -8.20
C ASP A 32 -9.06 -20.14 -6.86
N HIS A 33 -8.25 -21.16 -6.56
CA HIS A 33 -7.45 -21.27 -5.35
C HIS A 33 -5.95 -21.28 -5.65
N GLU A 34 -5.53 -20.74 -6.81
CA GLU A 34 -4.13 -20.68 -7.19
C GLU A 34 -3.33 -19.79 -6.22
N PRO A 35 -2.29 -20.31 -5.55
CA PRO A 35 -1.57 -19.56 -4.54
C PRO A 35 -0.94 -18.26 -5.08
N TYR A 36 -0.57 -18.21 -6.36
CA TYR A 36 -0.08 -17.02 -7.02
C TYR A 36 -1.15 -15.92 -7.09
N HIS A 37 -2.37 -16.27 -7.47
CA HIS A 37 -3.50 -15.36 -7.55
C HIS A 37 -3.90 -14.81 -6.18
N VAL A 38 -3.98 -15.68 -5.19
CA VAL A 38 -4.24 -15.31 -3.80
C VAL A 38 -3.17 -14.35 -3.30
N TRP A 39 -1.88 -14.70 -3.48
CA TRP A 39 -0.77 -13.88 -3.04
C TRP A 39 -0.76 -12.48 -3.67
N VAL A 40 -0.92 -12.38 -5.00
CA VAL A 40 -0.95 -11.10 -5.71
C VAL A 40 -2.06 -10.20 -5.17
N SER A 41 -3.26 -10.74 -5.02
CA SER A 41 -4.40 -9.99 -4.50
C SER A 41 -4.18 -9.52 -3.06
N GLU A 42 -3.68 -10.40 -2.18
CA GLU A 42 -3.44 -10.08 -0.78
C GLU A 42 -2.38 -8.97 -0.61
N ILE A 43 -1.32 -9.01 -1.41
CA ILE A 43 -0.31 -7.93 -1.38
C ILE A 43 -0.90 -6.61 -1.93
N MET A 44 -1.72 -6.64 -2.97
CA MET A 44 -2.36 -5.44 -3.52
C MET A 44 -3.36 -4.82 -2.54
N LEU A 45 -4.13 -5.64 -1.83
CA LEU A 45 -5.15 -5.21 -0.86
C LEU A 45 -4.56 -4.59 0.42
N GLN A 46 -3.27 -4.78 0.69
CA GLN A 46 -2.63 -4.13 1.84
C GLN A 46 -2.75 -2.60 1.72
N GLN A 47 -3.56 -2.00 2.61
CA GLN A 47 -3.83 -0.55 2.67
C GLN A 47 -4.46 0.05 1.40
N THR A 48 -5.07 -0.77 0.55
CA THR A 48 -5.74 -0.34 -0.68
C THR A 48 -7.19 -0.88 -0.70
N GLN A 49 -8.13 -0.07 -1.16
CA GLN A 49 -9.53 -0.47 -1.24
C GLN A 49 -9.76 -1.46 -2.40
N VAL A 50 -10.66 -2.42 -2.21
CA VAL A 50 -10.99 -3.48 -3.18
C VAL A 50 -11.32 -2.91 -4.57
N GLN A 51 -12.17 -1.88 -4.65
CA GLN A 51 -12.55 -1.26 -5.93
C GLN A 51 -11.36 -0.67 -6.70
N THR A 52 -10.34 -0.20 -5.97
CA THR A 52 -9.10 0.25 -6.59
C THR A 52 -8.26 -0.93 -7.07
N VAL A 53 -8.23 -2.03 -6.31
CA VAL A 53 -7.38 -3.20 -6.62
C VAL A 53 -7.86 -3.96 -7.85
N ILE A 54 -9.17 -4.10 -8.07
CA ILE A 54 -9.71 -4.90 -9.18
C ILE A 54 -9.03 -4.58 -10.54
N PRO A 55 -9.04 -3.33 -11.04
CA PRO A 55 -8.41 -3.03 -12.34
C PRO A 55 -6.88 -3.18 -12.31
N TYR A 56 -6.23 -2.99 -11.15
CA TYR A 56 -4.79 -3.22 -11.03
C TYR A 56 -4.44 -4.70 -11.10
N TYR A 57 -5.18 -5.54 -10.39
CA TYR A 57 -5.02 -6.99 -10.41
C TYR A 57 -5.17 -7.54 -11.82
N GLN A 58 -6.23 -7.16 -12.53
CA GLN A 58 -6.47 -7.63 -13.91
C GLN A 58 -5.32 -7.27 -14.85
N ARG A 59 -4.84 -6.00 -14.79
CA ARG A 59 -3.68 -5.59 -15.61
C ARG A 59 -2.39 -6.28 -15.20
N PHE A 60 -2.16 -6.46 -13.91
CA PHE A 60 -0.96 -7.10 -13.39
C PHE A 60 -0.90 -8.58 -13.81
N MET A 61 -2.02 -9.30 -13.68
CA MET A 61 -2.12 -10.70 -14.11
C MET A 61 -1.97 -10.86 -15.64
N ALA A 62 -2.41 -9.88 -16.42
CA ALA A 62 -2.19 -9.88 -17.86
C ALA A 62 -0.72 -9.64 -18.25
N LEU A 63 0.02 -8.85 -17.45
CA LEU A 63 1.45 -8.57 -17.68
C LEU A 63 2.37 -9.65 -17.12
N PHE A 64 2.00 -10.26 -16.01
CA PHE A 64 2.79 -11.23 -15.25
C PHE A 64 1.89 -12.43 -14.87
N PRO A 65 1.48 -13.25 -15.84
CA PRO A 65 0.54 -14.36 -15.60
C PRO A 65 1.13 -15.48 -14.74
N THR A 66 2.45 -15.58 -14.65
CA THR A 66 3.13 -16.62 -13.86
C THR A 66 4.20 -16.03 -12.93
N ILE A 67 4.63 -16.85 -11.96
CA ILE A 67 5.77 -16.53 -11.07
C ILE A 67 7.04 -16.24 -11.90
N ALA A 68 7.26 -16.98 -12.99
CA ALA A 68 8.43 -16.81 -13.85
C ALA A 68 8.40 -15.47 -14.59
N ASP A 69 7.23 -15.04 -15.09
CA ASP A 69 7.08 -13.73 -15.73
C ASP A 69 7.35 -12.60 -14.74
N LEU A 70 6.84 -12.73 -13.51
CA LEU A 70 7.07 -11.76 -12.45
C LEU A 70 8.55 -11.69 -12.05
N ALA A 71 9.21 -12.83 -11.92
CA ALA A 71 10.64 -12.92 -11.57
C ALA A 71 11.53 -12.29 -12.63
N ALA A 72 11.23 -12.53 -13.92
CA ALA A 72 12.03 -12.06 -15.06
C ALA A 72 11.75 -10.60 -15.44
N ALA A 73 10.70 -9.98 -14.91
CA ALA A 73 10.27 -8.65 -15.31
C ALA A 73 11.32 -7.57 -15.00
N PRO A 74 11.59 -6.60 -15.91
CA PRO A 74 12.39 -5.43 -15.59
C PRO A 74 11.76 -4.62 -14.44
N GLU A 75 12.56 -4.12 -13.51
CA GLU A 75 12.06 -3.34 -12.36
C GLU A 75 11.21 -2.14 -12.80
N SER A 76 11.60 -1.46 -13.89
CA SER A 76 10.83 -0.32 -14.43
C SER A 76 9.42 -0.71 -14.85
N GLN A 77 9.23 -1.89 -15.43
CA GLN A 77 7.91 -2.41 -15.80
C GLN A 77 7.07 -2.76 -14.56
N LEU A 78 7.69 -3.37 -13.56
CA LEU A 78 7.01 -3.67 -12.28
C LEU A 78 6.55 -2.40 -11.57
N LEU A 79 7.44 -1.42 -11.46
CA LEU A 79 7.12 -0.14 -10.83
C LEU A 79 6.03 0.61 -11.60
N LYS A 80 6.02 0.52 -12.94
CA LYS A 80 4.96 1.11 -13.78
C LYS A 80 3.63 0.39 -13.61
N ALA A 81 3.62 -0.93 -13.57
CA ALA A 81 2.40 -1.72 -13.33
C ALA A 81 1.81 -1.46 -11.93
N TRP A 82 2.65 -1.08 -10.96
CA TRP A 82 2.27 -0.77 -9.58
C TRP A 82 1.97 0.70 -9.31
N GLU A 83 2.13 1.56 -10.31
CA GLU A 83 1.97 3.01 -10.18
C GLU A 83 0.60 3.39 -9.61
N GLY A 84 0.59 4.18 -8.54
CA GLY A 84 -0.64 4.59 -7.85
C GLY A 84 -1.03 3.76 -6.63
N LEU A 85 -0.62 2.49 -6.51
CA LEU A 85 -0.91 1.65 -5.33
C LEU A 85 -0.06 2.03 -4.10
N GLY A 86 1.09 2.68 -4.29
CA GLY A 86 2.00 3.05 -3.19
C GLY A 86 2.72 1.86 -2.55
N TYR A 87 3.55 2.16 -1.54
CA TYR A 87 4.35 1.12 -0.84
C TYR A 87 5.09 0.19 -1.82
N TYR A 88 5.88 0.76 -2.70
CA TYR A 88 6.55 0.06 -3.81
C TYR A 88 7.51 -1.06 -3.37
N SER A 89 7.92 -1.06 -2.10
CA SER A 89 8.63 -2.19 -1.51
C SER A 89 7.84 -3.49 -1.60
N ARG A 90 6.51 -3.43 -1.67
CA ARG A 90 5.66 -4.61 -1.83
C ARG A 90 5.95 -5.33 -3.14
N VAL A 91 5.86 -4.64 -4.27
CA VAL A 91 6.09 -5.26 -5.58
C VAL A 91 7.54 -5.70 -5.78
N ARG A 92 8.52 -4.97 -5.20
CA ARG A 92 9.92 -5.42 -5.19
C ARG A 92 10.11 -6.71 -4.38
N ASN A 93 9.48 -6.78 -3.21
CA ASN A 93 9.50 -8.01 -2.42
C ASN A 93 8.78 -9.15 -3.13
N MET A 94 7.70 -8.87 -3.88
CA MET A 94 7.05 -9.89 -4.72
C MET A 94 8.01 -10.43 -5.77
N GLN A 95 8.76 -9.60 -6.46
CA GLN A 95 9.76 -10.08 -7.43
C GLN A 95 10.86 -10.90 -6.76
N ARG A 96 11.37 -10.45 -5.61
CA ARG A 96 12.38 -11.21 -4.85
C ARG A 96 11.83 -12.55 -4.36
N CYS A 97 10.59 -12.59 -3.91
CA CYS A 97 9.90 -13.81 -3.52
C CYS A 97 9.69 -14.75 -4.72
N ALA A 98 9.30 -14.22 -5.89
CA ALA A 98 9.16 -14.99 -7.11
C ALA A 98 10.50 -15.65 -7.52
N ASN A 99 11.61 -14.90 -7.45
CA ASN A 99 12.93 -15.47 -7.66
C ASN A 99 13.28 -16.55 -6.63
N GLN A 100 13.01 -16.30 -5.34
CA GLN A 100 13.22 -17.29 -4.28
C GLN A 100 12.42 -18.57 -4.52
N LEU A 101 11.15 -18.47 -4.92
CA LEU A 101 10.32 -19.63 -5.25
C LEU A 101 10.94 -20.46 -6.41
N LEU A 102 11.47 -19.80 -7.44
CA LEU A 102 12.09 -20.49 -8.57
C LEU A 102 13.43 -21.14 -8.19
N THR A 103 14.26 -20.48 -7.36
CA THR A 103 15.61 -20.96 -7.05
C THR A 103 15.65 -21.97 -5.91
N ASP A 104 14.86 -21.76 -4.87
CA ASP A 104 14.94 -22.52 -3.62
C ASP A 104 13.82 -23.57 -3.48
N TYR A 105 12.76 -23.46 -4.28
CA TYR A 105 11.56 -24.30 -4.19
C TYR A 105 11.11 -24.88 -5.53
N ASP A 106 11.95 -24.84 -6.57
CA ASP A 106 11.64 -25.35 -7.93
C ASP A 106 10.30 -24.82 -8.49
N GLY A 107 9.93 -23.60 -8.15
CA GLY A 107 8.66 -22.99 -8.52
C GLY A 107 7.44 -23.48 -7.76
N GLN A 108 7.62 -24.32 -6.76
CA GLN A 108 6.53 -24.89 -5.94
C GLN A 108 6.29 -24.02 -4.69
N TRP A 109 5.02 -23.79 -4.39
CA TRP A 109 4.65 -23.08 -3.17
C TRP A 109 4.76 -23.97 -1.92
N PRO A 110 5.36 -23.51 -0.83
CA PRO A 110 5.20 -24.13 0.49
C PRO A 110 3.72 -24.16 0.88
N ARG A 111 3.26 -25.27 1.45
CA ARG A 111 1.84 -25.52 1.67
C ARG A 111 1.34 -25.18 3.08
N THR A 112 2.23 -24.79 3.98
CA THR A 112 1.89 -24.43 5.37
C THR A 112 2.19 -22.98 5.66
N ALA A 113 1.41 -22.34 6.53
CA ALA A 113 1.63 -20.96 6.95
C ALA A 113 3.03 -20.77 7.55
N ALA A 114 3.52 -21.75 8.31
CA ALA A 114 4.86 -21.70 8.88
C ALA A 114 5.93 -21.60 7.78
N ALA A 115 5.91 -22.50 6.79
CA ALA A 115 6.88 -22.49 5.70
C ALA A 115 6.71 -21.30 4.74
N LEU A 116 5.50 -20.78 4.55
CA LEU A 116 5.26 -19.58 3.76
C LEU A 116 5.89 -18.33 4.38
N THR A 117 6.06 -18.27 5.70
CA THR A 117 6.74 -17.13 6.34
C THR A 117 8.23 -17.04 6.06
N ASP A 118 8.87 -18.11 5.52
CA ASP A 118 10.26 -18.09 5.09
C ASP A 118 10.47 -17.36 3.75
N LEU A 119 9.37 -17.10 3.04
CA LEU A 119 9.41 -16.39 1.77
C LEU A 119 9.52 -14.88 1.97
N ILE A 120 10.32 -14.23 1.12
CA ILE A 120 10.60 -12.80 1.19
C ILE A 120 9.32 -11.97 1.06
N GLY A 121 9.04 -11.15 2.08
CA GLY A 121 7.88 -10.25 2.10
C GLY A 121 6.53 -10.90 2.42
N ILE A 122 6.51 -12.19 2.75
CA ILE A 122 5.33 -12.90 3.25
C ILE A 122 5.38 -12.91 4.77
N GLY A 123 4.53 -12.09 5.38
CA GLY A 123 4.36 -12.06 6.84
C GLY A 123 3.25 -13.03 7.30
N PRO A 124 3.06 -13.18 8.63
CA PRO A 124 2.08 -14.12 9.20
C PRO A 124 0.66 -13.98 8.65
N TYR A 125 0.21 -12.75 8.39
CA TYR A 125 -1.11 -12.53 7.77
C TYR A 125 -1.20 -13.12 6.36
N THR A 126 -0.26 -12.75 5.48
CA THR A 126 -0.26 -13.22 4.08
C THR A 126 -0.03 -14.72 4.02
N ALA A 127 0.82 -15.27 4.88
CA ALA A 127 1.02 -16.71 5.01
C ALA A 127 -0.27 -17.43 5.42
N GLY A 128 -1.00 -16.92 6.42
CA GLY A 128 -2.29 -17.47 6.85
C GLY A 128 -3.36 -17.40 5.75
N ALA A 129 -3.41 -16.31 5.00
CA ALA A 129 -4.34 -16.15 3.87
C ALA A 129 -4.03 -17.18 2.76
N ILE A 130 -2.77 -17.27 2.31
CA ILE A 130 -2.38 -18.23 1.26
C ILE A 130 -2.61 -19.67 1.74
N ALA A 131 -2.16 -20.02 2.96
CA ALA A 131 -2.27 -21.37 3.48
C ALA A 131 -3.74 -21.82 3.61
N SER A 132 -4.61 -20.94 4.10
CA SER A 132 -6.03 -21.30 4.29
C SER A 132 -6.79 -21.31 2.97
N ILE A 133 -6.56 -20.37 2.05
CA ILE A 133 -7.33 -20.24 0.82
C ILE A 133 -6.83 -21.23 -0.24
N ALA A 134 -5.51 -21.32 -0.45
CA ALA A 134 -4.96 -22.15 -1.52
C ALA A 134 -4.71 -23.61 -1.08
N PHE A 135 -4.45 -23.85 0.21
CA PHE A 135 -4.04 -25.18 0.69
C PHE A 135 -4.95 -25.76 1.77
N ASN A 136 -6.04 -25.06 2.09
CA ASN A 136 -7.04 -25.51 3.08
C ASN A 136 -6.44 -25.79 4.48
N GLU A 137 -5.34 -25.13 4.84
CA GLU A 137 -4.79 -25.21 6.20
C GLU A 137 -5.69 -24.44 7.17
N PRO A 138 -6.15 -25.02 8.29
CA PRO A 138 -7.05 -24.36 9.21
C PRO A 138 -6.31 -23.36 10.12
N VAL A 139 -5.78 -22.29 9.51
CA VAL A 139 -5.02 -21.23 10.16
C VAL A 139 -5.67 -19.86 9.93
N PRO A 140 -5.64 -18.97 10.91
CA PRO A 140 -6.23 -17.64 10.79
C PRO A 140 -5.38 -16.68 9.93
N ALA A 141 -6.05 -15.83 9.17
CA ALA A 141 -5.46 -14.65 8.50
C ALA A 141 -5.79 -13.39 9.31
N VAL A 142 -4.92 -13.00 10.26
CA VAL A 142 -5.20 -11.89 11.18
C VAL A 142 -4.77 -10.56 10.56
N ASP A 143 -5.72 -9.87 9.96
CA ASP A 143 -5.59 -8.52 9.40
C ASP A 143 -6.34 -7.46 10.23
N GLY A 144 -6.44 -6.23 9.72
CA GLY A 144 -7.21 -5.17 10.36
C GLY A 144 -8.72 -5.46 10.46
N ASN A 145 -9.28 -6.29 9.56
CA ASN A 145 -10.68 -6.71 9.63
C ASN A 145 -10.84 -7.77 10.73
N ALA A 146 -10.01 -8.79 10.74
CA ALA A 146 -10.04 -9.83 11.77
C ALA A 146 -9.88 -9.24 13.19
N TYR A 147 -8.93 -8.33 13.39
CA TYR A 147 -8.80 -7.60 14.66
C TYR A 147 -10.11 -6.91 15.04
N ARG A 148 -10.73 -6.18 14.13
CA ARG A 148 -11.93 -5.40 14.40
C ARG A 148 -13.15 -6.29 14.66
N VAL A 149 -13.35 -7.31 13.82
CA VAL A 149 -14.47 -8.24 13.94
C VAL A 149 -14.38 -9.00 15.27
N PHE A 150 -13.28 -9.68 15.54
CA PHE A 150 -13.17 -10.47 16.77
C PHE A 150 -13.07 -9.64 18.04
N SER A 151 -12.51 -8.41 17.99
CA SER A 151 -12.58 -7.49 19.13
C SER A 151 -14.03 -7.16 19.49
N ARG A 152 -14.91 -6.97 18.51
CA ARG A 152 -16.34 -6.67 18.75
C ARG A 152 -17.13 -7.89 19.15
N LEU A 153 -16.95 -9.01 18.43
CA LEU A 153 -17.66 -10.25 18.74
C LEU A 153 -17.40 -10.72 20.18
N LEU A 154 -16.14 -10.68 20.62
CA LEU A 154 -15.69 -11.28 21.88
C LEU A 154 -15.28 -10.24 22.93
N LYS A 155 -15.45 -8.94 22.68
CA LYS A 155 -15.00 -7.84 23.54
C LYS A 155 -13.53 -7.98 23.94
N ILE A 156 -12.66 -8.22 22.96
CA ILE A 156 -11.20 -8.30 23.21
C ILE A 156 -10.67 -6.86 23.30
N ASP A 157 -10.25 -6.46 24.49
CA ASP A 157 -9.76 -5.13 24.83
C ASP A 157 -8.24 -4.96 24.70
N ALA A 158 -7.54 -6.01 24.23
CA ALA A 158 -6.11 -5.96 23.98
C ALA A 158 -5.79 -4.93 22.86
N ASP A 159 -4.78 -4.07 23.12
CA ASP A 159 -4.37 -3.04 22.17
C ASP A 159 -3.75 -3.65 20.90
N ILE A 160 -4.47 -3.54 19.79
CA ILE A 160 -4.03 -4.08 18.47
C ILE A 160 -2.80 -3.38 17.87
N ALA A 161 -2.33 -2.29 18.47
CA ALA A 161 -1.07 -1.66 18.06
C ALA A 161 0.16 -2.37 18.65
N LYS A 162 -0.01 -3.24 19.65
CA LYS A 162 1.08 -3.98 20.30
C LYS A 162 1.35 -5.29 19.56
N PRO A 163 2.62 -5.61 19.21
CA PRO A 163 2.96 -6.82 18.46
C PRO A 163 2.47 -8.14 19.10
N GLN A 164 2.54 -8.25 20.43
CA GLN A 164 2.12 -9.45 21.16
C GLN A 164 0.61 -9.72 21.06
N THR A 165 -0.20 -8.73 20.75
CA THR A 165 -1.65 -8.89 20.62
C THR A 165 -2.03 -9.81 19.45
N ARG A 166 -1.18 -9.91 18.42
CA ARG A 166 -1.40 -10.82 17.29
C ARG A 166 -1.55 -12.27 17.77
N ALA A 167 -0.63 -12.75 18.59
CA ALA A 167 -0.64 -14.14 19.08
C ALA A 167 -1.94 -14.46 19.86
N LEU A 168 -2.49 -13.49 20.60
CA LEU A 168 -3.77 -13.65 21.27
C LEU A 168 -4.89 -13.88 20.27
N PHE A 169 -4.98 -13.07 19.18
CA PHE A 169 -6.02 -13.23 18.17
C PHE A 169 -5.83 -14.51 17.35
N GLU A 170 -4.60 -14.86 17.01
CA GLU A 170 -4.31 -16.14 16.33
C GLU A 170 -4.78 -17.31 17.18
N GLN A 171 -4.49 -17.32 18.48
CA GLN A 171 -4.95 -18.38 19.42
C GLN A 171 -6.48 -18.45 19.52
N VAL A 172 -7.15 -17.31 19.61
CA VAL A 172 -8.61 -17.23 19.72
C VAL A 172 -9.27 -17.72 18.43
N ILE A 173 -8.82 -17.20 17.27
CA ILE A 173 -9.41 -17.52 15.97
C ILE A 173 -9.14 -18.97 15.59
N SER A 174 -7.97 -19.54 15.92
CA SER A 174 -7.66 -20.96 15.68
C SER A 174 -8.60 -21.93 16.37
N ARG A 175 -9.28 -21.51 17.45
CA ARG A 175 -10.32 -22.32 18.10
C ARG A 175 -11.68 -22.22 17.40
N ILE A 176 -11.86 -21.18 16.57
CA ILE A 176 -13.15 -20.85 15.97
C ILE A 176 -13.18 -21.23 14.48
N ILE A 177 -12.03 -21.21 13.81
CA ILE A 177 -11.95 -21.47 12.36
C ILE A 177 -12.34 -22.91 12.03
N PRO A 178 -13.24 -23.17 11.04
CA PRO A 178 -13.60 -24.51 10.63
C PRO A 178 -12.46 -25.21 9.87
N HIS A 179 -12.33 -26.52 10.05
CA HIS A 179 -11.29 -27.32 9.40
C HIS A 179 -11.60 -27.67 7.94
N ASP A 180 -12.85 -27.64 7.57
CA ASP A 180 -13.33 -27.99 6.22
C ASP A 180 -13.30 -26.80 5.24
N ARG A 181 -13.51 -25.58 5.73
CA ARG A 181 -13.59 -24.36 4.90
C ARG A 181 -12.84 -23.18 5.50
N PRO A 182 -11.54 -23.29 5.86
CA PRO A 182 -10.82 -22.22 6.54
C PRO A 182 -10.58 -21.00 5.63
N GLY A 183 -10.36 -21.20 4.33
CA GLY A 183 -10.20 -20.13 3.36
C GLY A 183 -11.44 -19.27 3.23
N ASP A 184 -12.63 -19.91 3.08
CA ASP A 184 -13.91 -19.21 3.02
C ASP A 184 -14.20 -18.44 4.31
N PHE A 185 -13.89 -19.03 5.45
CA PHE A 185 -14.03 -18.39 6.75
C PHE A 185 -13.20 -17.12 6.85
N ASN A 186 -11.90 -17.15 6.50
CA ASN A 186 -11.05 -15.98 6.52
C ASN A 186 -11.55 -14.90 5.55
N GLN A 187 -11.98 -15.27 4.34
CA GLN A 187 -12.56 -14.34 3.37
C GLN A 187 -13.89 -13.75 3.86
N ALA A 188 -14.74 -14.55 4.49
CA ALA A 188 -16.00 -14.09 5.09
C ALA A 188 -15.76 -13.06 6.21
N ILE A 189 -14.74 -13.27 7.05
CA ILE A 189 -14.34 -12.30 8.09
C ILE A 189 -13.85 -10.98 7.47
N MET A 190 -13.09 -11.03 6.37
CA MET A 190 -12.65 -9.82 5.65
C MET A 190 -13.83 -9.07 5.06
N ASP A 191 -14.80 -9.79 4.46
CA ASP A 191 -16.02 -9.20 3.89
C ASP A 191 -16.89 -8.58 4.98
N LEU A 192 -17.16 -9.31 6.05
CA LEU A 192 -17.92 -8.83 7.21
C LEU A 192 -17.29 -7.55 7.81
N GLY A 193 -15.97 -7.55 7.97
CA GLY A 193 -15.23 -6.40 8.51
C GLY A 193 -15.28 -5.17 7.61
N SER A 194 -15.34 -5.35 6.29
CA SER A 194 -15.36 -4.23 5.32
C SER A 194 -16.78 -3.77 4.95
N SER A 195 -17.82 -4.57 5.18
CA SER A 195 -19.22 -4.23 4.92
C SER A 195 -19.96 -3.80 6.21
N TYR A 196 -20.30 -4.73 7.05
CA TYR A 196 -21.12 -4.48 8.25
C TYR A 196 -20.35 -3.94 9.45
N MET A 197 -19.12 -4.43 9.68
CA MET A 197 -18.32 -4.04 10.84
C MET A 197 -17.23 -3.01 10.49
N THR A 198 -17.59 -1.95 9.78
CA THR A 198 -16.66 -0.87 9.44
C THR A 198 -16.11 -0.15 10.68
N ALA A 199 -14.98 0.56 10.52
CA ALA A 199 -14.28 1.15 11.66
C ALA A 199 -15.02 2.33 12.31
N ARG A 200 -15.81 3.10 11.53
CA ARG A 200 -16.44 4.35 12.00
C ARG A 200 -17.95 4.31 12.00
N GLN A 201 -18.53 3.59 11.07
CA GLN A 201 -19.98 3.54 10.86
C GLN A 201 -20.36 2.07 10.63
N PRO A 202 -20.33 1.24 11.69
CA PRO A 202 -20.78 -0.15 11.58
C PRO A 202 -22.29 -0.22 11.37
N ASP A 203 -22.71 -1.17 10.56
CA ASP A 203 -24.13 -1.53 10.38
C ASP A 203 -24.40 -2.88 11.04
N SER A 204 -24.13 -2.95 12.33
CA SER A 204 -24.27 -4.18 13.10
C SER A 204 -25.71 -4.64 13.25
N ALA A 205 -26.68 -3.72 13.11
CA ALA A 205 -28.11 -4.06 13.16
C ALA A 205 -28.53 -5.02 12.02
N HIS A 206 -27.94 -4.88 10.83
CA HIS A 206 -28.21 -5.72 9.66
C HIS A 206 -27.16 -6.82 9.45
N SER A 207 -26.14 -6.89 10.32
CA SER A 207 -25.09 -7.90 10.22
C SER A 207 -25.66 -9.32 10.35
N PRO A 208 -25.27 -10.27 9.50
CA PRO A 208 -25.69 -11.68 9.59
C PRO A 208 -25.32 -12.31 10.94
N VAL A 209 -24.26 -11.81 11.55
CA VAL A 209 -23.73 -12.34 12.82
C VAL A 209 -24.03 -11.42 14.02
N LYS A 210 -25.02 -10.53 13.93
CA LYS A 210 -25.33 -9.53 14.97
C LYS A 210 -25.55 -10.16 16.36
N ARG A 211 -26.16 -11.38 16.43
CA ARG A 211 -26.43 -12.06 17.70
C ARG A 211 -25.16 -12.51 18.43
N PHE A 212 -24.05 -12.63 17.72
CA PHE A 212 -22.73 -12.95 18.28
C PHE A 212 -21.90 -11.71 18.60
N ASN A 213 -22.32 -10.51 18.15
CA ASN A 213 -21.57 -9.27 18.35
C ASN A 213 -21.87 -8.69 19.74
N GLN A 214 -21.12 -9.14 20.75
CA GLN A 214 -21.37 -8.73 22.13
C GLN A 214 -21.17 -7.23 22.33
N ALA A 215 -20.21 -6.60 21.67
CA ALA A 215 -20.00 -5.16 21.77
C ALA A 215 -21.19 -4.37 21.20
N TYR A 216 -21.86 -4.88 20.15
CA TYR A 216 -23.11 -4.31 19.65
C TYR A 216 -24.26 -4.50 20.63
N LEU A 217 -24.42 -5.70 21.18
CA LEU A 217 -25.48 -6.01 22.15
C LEU A 217 -25.37 -5.16 23.42
N ASP A 218 -24.13 -4.86 23.85
CA ASP A 218 -23.84 -4.01 25.00
C ASP A 218 -23.83 -2.51 24.64
N GLY A 219 -23.93 -2.12 23.36
CA GLY A 219 -23.97 -0.72 22.90
C GLY A 219 -22.61 0.00 22.93
N ASP A 220 -21.48 -0.73 23.00
CA ASP A 220 -20.13 -0.15 23.09
C ASP A 220 -19.19 -0.56 21.94
N GLU A 221 -19.73 -0.98 20.80
CA GLU A 221 -18.96 -1.50 19.67
C GLU A 221 -17.90 -0.53 19.09
N LEU A 222 -18.09 0.80 19.23
CA LEU A 222 -17.12 1.79 18.79
C LEU A 222 -15.90 1.91 19.71
N ALA A 223 -15.95 1.33 20.91
CA ALA A 223 -14.79 1.21 21.78
C ALA A 223 -13.78 0.14 21.27
N TYR A 224 -14.21 -0.71 20.34
CA TYR A 224 -13.43 -1.82 19.79
C TYR A 224 -13.12 -1.65 18.30
N PRO A 225 -11.89 -2.02 17.86
CA PRO A 225 -10.77 -2.50 18.66
C PRO A 225 -10.08 -1.37 19.43
N VAL A 226 -9.49 -1.68 20.57
CA VAL A 226 -8.60 -0.76 21.31
C VAL A 226 -7.32 -0.58 20.50
N LYS A 227 -6.91 0.68 20.29
CA LYS A 227 -5.72 1.00 19.47
C LYS A 227 -5.03 2.27 19.92
N THR A 228 -3.79 2.16 20.38
CA THR A 228 -2.94 3.31 20.63
C THR A 228 -2.68 4.12 19.35
N LYS A 229 -2.81 5.43 19.44
CA LYS A 229 -2.56 6.35 18.32
C LYS A 229 -1.06 6.37 17.94
N LYS A 230 -0.77 6.29 16.66
CA LYS A 230 0.61 6.44 16.15
C LYS A 230 1.09 7.89 16.29
N PRO A 231 2.42 8.13 16.42
CA PRO A 231 3.00 9.46 16.34
C PRO A 231 2.63 10.16 15.02
N ARG A 232 2.58 11.49 15.06
CA ARG A 232 2.33 12.28 13.84
C ARG A 232 3.53 12.18 12.89
N PRO A 233 3.31 12.15 11.56
CA PRO A 233 4.38 12.16 10.57
C PRO A 233 5.26 13.42 10.71
N LYS A 234 6.59 13.28 10.54
CA LYS A 234 7.55 14.40 10.55
C LYS A 234 7.26 15.31 9.34
N PRO A 235 7.08 16.64 9.51
CA PRO A 235 6.94 17.55 8.39
C PRO A 235 8.29 17.70 7.66
N ILE A 236 8.24 17.74 6.32
CA ILE A 236 9.41 18.02 5.46
C ILE A 236 8.93 18.94 4.33
N ALA A 237 9.70 19.99 4.06
CA ALA A 237 9.43 20.93 2.98
C ALA A 237 10.36 20.67 1.79
N TYR A 238 9.78 20.70 0.58
CA TYR A 238 10.48 20.53 -0.69
C TYR A 238 10.13 21.66 -1.67
N VAL A 239 11.04 21.91 -2.58
CA VAL A 239 10.77 22.64 -3.81
C VAL A 239 10.76 21.67 -4.98
N ALA A 240 9.67 21.65 -5.75
CA ALA A 240 9.58 20.91 -6.99
C ALA A 240 9.92 21.85 -8.15
N VAL A 241 10.96 21.54 -8.92
CA VAL A 241 11.38 22.38 -10.04
C VAL A 241 10.85 21.76 -11.34
N LEU A 242 9.83 22.42 -11.91
CA LEU A 242 9.21 22.03 -13.18
C LEU A 242 9.98 22.68 -14.33
N ALA A 243 11.20 22.17 -14.59
CA ALA A 243 12.11 22.72 -15.56
C ALA A 243 12.01 21.98 -16.90
N GLN A 244 12.11 22.76 -17.99
CA GLN A 244 12.22 22.26 -19.35
C GLN A 244 13.54 22.70 -19.98
N MET A 245 14.08 21.90 -20.87
CA MET A 245 15.13 22.25 -21.80
C MET A 245 14.56 22.05 -23.20
N GLN A 246 14.29 23.17 -23.88
CA GLN A 246 13.44 23.16 -25.07
C GLN A 246 12.05 22.59 -24.76
N ASP A 247 11.63 21.51 -25.43
CA ASP A 247 10.36 20.82 -25.23
C ASP A 247 10.46 19.58 -24.31
N HIS A 248 11.62 19.35 -23.67
CA HIS A 248 11.89 18.20 -22.82
C HIS A 248 11.86 18.57 -21.35
N TRP A 249 11.12 17.78 -20.57
CA TRP A 249 11.06 17.89 -19.11
C TRP A 249 12.30 17.31 -18.45
N LEU A 250 12.88 18.03 -17.51
CA LEU A 250 13.93 17.49 -16.66
C LEU A 250 13.32 16.60 -15.58
N MET A 251 13.71 15.34 -15.60
CA MET A 251 13.28 14.35 -14.62
C MET A 251 14.47 13.73 -13.91
N THR A 252 14.37 13.59 -12.59
CA THR A 252 15.38 12.92 -11.77
C THR A 252 14.85 11.58 -11.27
N GLN A 253 15.73 10.58 -11.23
CA GLN A 253 15.40 9.31 -10.62
C GLN A 253 15.78 9.33 -9.14
N ARG A 254 14.85 8.98 -8.26
CA ARG A 254 15.16 8.85 -6.83
C ARG A 254 16.23 7.79 -6.61
N PRO A 255 17.08 7.95 -5.58
CA PRO A 255 18.09 6.94 -5.24
C PRO A 255 17.51 5.52 -5.13
N SER A 256 18.34 4.51 -5.37
CA SER A 256 17.93 3.09 -5.30
C SER A 256 17.55 2.61 -3.89
N ASN A 257 17.81 3.43 -2.88
CA ASN A 257 17.44 3.18 -1.48
C ASN A 257 16.58 4.33 -0.94
N GLY A 258 15.91 4.08 0.17
CA GLY A 258 15.07 5.08 0.83
C GLY A 258 13.67 5.22 0.24
N MET A 259 13.05 6.37 0.51
CA MET A 259 11.66 6.62 0.12
C MET A 259 11.52 6.86 -1.37
N LEU A 260 10.55 6.19 -2.00
CA LEU A 260 10.23 6.28 -3.43
C LEU A 260 11.40 5.84 -4.33
N ALA A 261 12.24 4.93 -3.86
CA ALA A 261 13.43 4.45 -4.56
C ALA A 261 13.13 4.10 -6.03
N ASN A 262 14.06 4.44 -6.95
CA ASN A 262 13.99 4.24 -8.40
C ASN A 262 12.77 4.84 -9.13
N LEU A 263 11.91 5.59 -8.44
CA LEU A 263 10.82 6.31 -9.09
C LEU A 263 11.30 7.64 -9.64
N TRP A 264 10.63 8.10 -10.68
CA TRP A 264 10.94 9.35 -11.35
C TRP A 264 10.10 10.51 -10.80
N THR A 265 10.76 11.63 -10.56
CA THR A 265 10.13 12.90 -10.14
C THR A 265 10.74 14.05 -10.95
N VAL A 266 10.09 15.21 -10.99
CA VAL A 266 10.84 16.44 -11.26
C VAL A 266 11.91 16.61 -10.19
N PRO A 267 12.97 17.40 -10.38
CA PRO A 267 13.91 17.71 -9.32
C PRO A 267 13.17 18.17 -8.05
N LEU A 268 13.33 17.40 -6.95
CA LEU A 268 12.76 17.69 -5.64
C LEU A 268 13.91 18.06 -4.70
N ILE A 269 14.04 19.33 -4.41
CA ILE A 269 15.11 19.89 -3.57
C ILE A 269 14.55 20.05 -2.16
N PRO A 270 15.13 19.41 -1.12
CA PRO A 270 14.81 19.76 0.26
C PRO A 270 15.06 21.23 0.52
N ILE A 271 14.12 21.91 1.17
CA ILE A 271 14.27 23.36 1.37
C ILE A 271 15.51 23.69 2.22
N GLU A 272 15.92 22.77 3.07
CA GLU A 272 17.11 22.85 3.91
C GLU A 272 18.45 22.79 3.13
N GLU A 273 18.40 22.37 1.85
CA GLU A 273 19.57 22.39 0.93
C GLU A 273 19.68 23.69 0.15
N LEU A 274 18.68 24.56 0.26
CA LEU A 274 18.70 25.91 -0.33
C LEU A 274 19.17 26.90 0.73
N ASP A 275 20.06 27.81 0.34
CA ASP A 275 20.54 28.90 1.22
C ASP A 275 19.44 29.95 1.32
N LEU A 276 18.54 29.78 2.28
CA LEU A 276 17.33 30.59 2.49
C LEU A 276 17.18 30.98 3.96
N ASP A 277 16.85 32.20 4.23
CA ASP A 277 16.43 32.67 5.55
C ASP A 277 15.03 32.09 5.91
N GLU A 278 14.67 32.08 7.20
CA GLU A 278 13.35 31.53 7.65
C GLU A 278 12.17 32.33 7.06
N ASP A 279 12.32 33.62 6.77
CA ASP A 279 11.29 34.53 6.25
C ASP A 279 11.45 34.87 4.75
N TYR A 280 12.09 33.94 4.00
CA TYR A 280 12.34 34.12 2.56
C TYR A 280 11.06 34.47 1.78
N GLN A 281 11.23 35.30 0.76
CA GLN A 281 10.18 35.69 -0.17
C GLN A 281 10.22 34.82 -1.45
N PRO A 282 9.18 34.83 -2.29
CA PRO A 282 9.16 34.07 -3.57
C PRO A 282 10.37 34.37 -4.47
N ALA A 283 10.88 35.61 -4.48
CA ALA A 283 12.04 35.96 -5.28
C ALA A 283 13.33 35.30 -4.76
N ASP A 284 13.48 35.20 -3.44
CA ASP A 284 14.64 34.56 -2.82
C ASP A 284 14.65 33.04 -3.13
N LEU A 285 13.47 32.40 -3.10
CA LEU A 285 13.33 31.01 -3.48
C LEU A 285 13.72 30.77 -4.94
N VAL A 286 13.32 31.64 -5.86
CA VAL A 286 13.68 31.54 -7.28
C VAL A 286 15.20 31.66 -7.43
N ALA A 287 15.82 32.66 -6.83
CA ALA A 287 17.26 32.88 -6.90
C ALA A 287 18.07 31.73 -6.30
N ALA A 288 17.60 31.15 -5.19
CA ALA A 288 18.22 29.99 -4.56
C ALA A 288 18.13 28.74 -5.47
N VAL A 289 16.99 28.50 -6.12
CA VAL A 289 16.82 27.40 -7.08
C VAL A 289 17.75 27.57 -8.30
N GLU A 290 17.85 28.78 -8.87
CA GLU A 290 18.77 29.05 -9.98
C GLU A 290 20.24 28.81 -9.57
N THR A 291 20.60 29.24 -8.37
CA THR A 291 21.94 29.02 -7.80
C THR A 291 22.21 27.50 -7.61
N TYR A 292 21.26 26.77 -7.05
CA TYR A 292 21.37 25.34 -6.87
C TYR A 292 21.57 24.60 -8.22
N PHE A 293 20.78 24.92 -9.24
CA PHE A 293 20.92 24.33 -10.57
C PHE A 293 22.29 24.60 -11.19
N LYS A 294 22.81 25.82 -11.01
CA LYS A 294 24.14 26.19 -11.49
C LYS A 294 25.27 25.44 -10.77
N GLN A 295 25.15 25.27 -9.44
CA GLN A 295 26.18 24.62 -8.62
C GLN A 295 26.15 23.09 -8.77
N GLU A 296 24.97 22.49 -8.61
CA GLU A 296 24.85 21.03 -8.58
C GLU A 296 24.79 20.40 -9.97
N TYR A 297 24.10 21.03 -10.91
CA TYR A 297 23.88 20.45 -12.24
C TYR A 297 24.65 21.15 -13.36
N ARG A 298 25.34 22.25 -13.07
CA ARG A 298 26.02 23.11 -14.07
C ARG A 298 25.06 23.58 -15.18
N LEU A 299 23.80 23.73 -14.85
CA LEU A 299 22.76 24.22 -15.75
C LEU A 299 22.40 25.66 -15.39
N THR A 300 22.31 26.53 -16.39
CA THR A 300 21.76 27.88 -16.22
C THR A 300 20.26 27.80 -16.43
N LEU A 301 19.52 27.92 -15.33
CA LEU A 301 18.06 27.94 -15.31
C LEU A 301 17.59 29.41 -15.21
N THR A 302 16.57 29.76 -16.00
CA THR A 302 15.75 30.95 -15.78
C THR A 302 14.46 30.49 -15.13
N ALA A 303 14.28 30.80 -13.85
CA ALA A 303 13.20 30.29 -13.05
C ALA A 303 12.14 31.34 -12.73
N HIS A 304 10.94 30.91 -12.37
CA HIS A 304 9.86 31.77 -11.88
C HIS A 304 9.03 31.02 -10.82
N TYR A 305 8.54 31.79 -9.87
CA TYR A 305 7.68 31.26 -8.83
C TYR A 305 6.30 30.87 -9.38
N LEU A 306 5.80 29.68 -8.99
CA LEU A 306 4.46 29.25 -9.32
C LEU A 306 3.52 29.60 -8.16
N ASP A 307 2.75 30.68 -8.32
CA ASP A 307 1.82 31.19 -7.30
C ASP A 307 0.57 30.31 -7.21
N LYS A 308 0.76 29.06 -6.76
CA LYS A 308 -0.30 28.10 -6.45
C LYS A 308 -0.07 27.52 -5.06
N ARG A 309 -1.14 27.09 -4.39
CA ARG A 309 -1.02 26.46 -3.06
C ARG A 309 -0.06 25.27 -3.12
N PRO A 310 0.84 25.11 -2.14
CA PRO A 310 1.76 23.97 -2.08
C PRO A 310 1.03 22.63 -2.13
N VAL A 311 1.64 21.67 -2.77
CA VAL A 311 1.17 20.27 -2.76
C VAL A 311 1.49 19.66 -1.41
N THR A 312 0.50 19.04 -0.76
CA THR A 312 0.71 18.26 0.46
C THR A 312 0.54 16.77 0.20
N HIS A 313 1.47 15.97 0.72
CA HIS A 313 1.39 14.52 0.65
C HIS A 313 1.86 13.89 1.97
N THR A 314 1.02 13.02 2.54
CA THR A 314 1.33 12.37 3.80
C THR A 314 1.69 10.91 3.55
N PHE A 315 2.90 10.55 3.96
CA PHE A 315 3.39 9.18 4.07
C PHE A 315 3.24 8.68 5.51
N THR A 316 3.55 7.44 5.77
CA THR A 316 3.45 6.84 7.12
C THR A 316 4.27 7.59 8.17
N HIS A 317 5.48 8.06 7.81
CA HIS A 317 6.43 8.68 8.74
C HIS A 317 6.76 10.13 8.40
N GLN A 318 6.34 10.63 7.25
CA GLN A 318 6.64 11.97 6.75
C GLN A 318 5.40 12.63 6.17
N LYS A 319 5.32 13.95 6.31
CA LYS A 319 4.34 14.79 5.63
C LYS A 319 5.10 15.82 4.79
N TRP A 320 5.02 15.68 3.49
CA TRP A 320 5.67 16.61 2.56
C TRP A 320 4.77 17.79 2.26
N THR A 321 5.37 18.99 2.28
CA THR A 321 4.81 20.22 1.75
C THR A 321 5.73 20.68 0.62
N ILE A 322 5.20 20.81 -0.60
CA ILE A 322 5.99 20.96 -1.82
C ILE A 322 5.54 22.22 -2.53
N GLN A 323 6.44 23.22 -2.61
CA GLN A 323 6.26 24.41 -3.41
C GLN A 323 6.77 24.18 -4.83
N GLY A 324 6.06 24.72 -5.84
CA GLY A 324 6.48 24.65 -7.24
C GLY A 324 7.28 25.88 -7.69
N VAL A 325 8.32 25.63 -8.46
CA VAL A 325 9.06 26.63 -9.23
C VAL A 325 9.09 26.13 -10.67
N GLY A 326 8.66 26.96 -11.63
CA GLY A 326 8.77 26.68 -13.07
C GLY A 326 10.08 27.25 -13.60
N GLY A 327 10.58 26.72 -14.72
CA GLY A 327 11.78 27.30 -15.32
C GLY A 327 12.18 26.68 -16.67
N GLU A 328 13.06 27.40 -17.37
CA GLU A 328 13.64 26.95 -18.62
C GLU A 328 15.18 26.93 -18.51
N VAL A 329 15.78 25.83 -18.94
CA VAL A 329 17.24 25.68 -19.01
C VAL A 329 17.74 26.36 -20.26
N MET A 330 18.52 27.45 -20.06
CA MET A 330 19.05 28.29 -21.13
C MET A 330 20.39 27.79 -21.66
N LEU A 331 21.24 27.25 -20.78
CA LEU A 331 22.61 26.83 -21.09
C LEU A 331 23.02 25.66 -20.15
N GLY A 332 23.91 24.80 -20.65
CA GLY A 332 24.54 23.72 -19.88
C GLY A 332 24.50 22.38 -20.58
N ASP A 333 25.24 21.41 -20.00
CA ASP A 333 25.33 20.05 -20.51
C ASP A 333 24.64 19.11 -19.52
N LEU A 334 23.68 18.31 -20.01
CA LEU A 334 22.96 17.31 -19.23
C LEU A 334 23.87 16.18 -18.67
N ALA A 335 25.13 16.08 -19.12
CA ALA A 335 26.09 15.13 -18.55
C ALA A 335 26.30 15.32 -17.03
N TYR A 336 26.04 16.51 -16.49
CA TYR A 336 26.14 16.82 -15.06
C TYR A 336 24.78 16.73 -14.33
N PHE A 337 23.70 16.54 -15.06
CA PHE A 337 22.38 16.42 -14.47
C PHE A 337 22.12 14.97 -14.02
N ALA A 338 21.80 14.79 -12.73
CA ALA A 338 21.52 13.48 -12.13
C ALA A 338 20.12 12.94 -12.55
N GLY A 339 19.84 12.94 -13.86
CA GLY A 339 18.55 12.55 -14.40
C GLY A 339 18.57 12.49 -15.92
N LYS A 340 17.43 12.80 -16.55
CA LYS A 340 17.32 12.88 -18.01
C LYS A 340 16.29 13.94 -18.43
N ALA A 341 16.44 14.46 -19.63
CA ALA A 341 15.43 15.22 -20.32
C ALA A 341 14.54 14.27 -21.13
N VAL A 342 13.23 14.43 -21.04
CA VAL A 342 12.25 13.55 -21.67
C VAL A 342 11.12 14.36 -22.28
N THR A 343 10.61 13.88 -23.41
CA THR A 343 9.38 14.43 -24.01
C THR A 343 8.17 14.14 -23.11
N THR A 344 7.06 14.80 -23.37
CA THR A 344 5.80 14.55 -22.66
C THR A 344 5.33 13.09 -22.83
N VAL A 345 5.56 12.47 -23.99
CA VAL A 345 5.19 11.07 -24.25
C VAL A 345 6.08 10.11 -23.46
N GLU A 346 7.40 10.31 -23.50
CA GLU A 346 8.34 9.48 -22.74
C GLU A 346 8.13 9.60 -21.23
N ARG A 347 7.80 10.81 -20.74
CA ARG A 347 7.45 11.05 -19.33
C ARG A 347 6.30 10.16 -18.86
N GLN A 348 5.27 9.94 -19.69
CA GLN A 348 4.13 9.09 -19.35
C GLN A 348 4.52 7.61 -19.15
N GLN A 349 5.63 7.18 -19.73
CA GLN A 349 6.15 5.81 -19.58
C GLN A 349 6.99 5.62 -18.30
N LEU A 350 7.43 6.72 -17.68
CA LEU A 350 8.22 6.64 -16.44
C LEU A 350 7.35 6.19 -15.27
N PRO A 351 7.86 5.28 -14.40
CA PRO A 351 7.18 4.97 -13.15
C PRO A 351 7.32 6.16 -12.18
N MET A 352 6.20 6.77 -11.84
CA MET A 352 6.15 7.95 -10.97
C MET A 352 5.36 7.70 -9.69
N PRO A 353 5.71 8.32 -8.56
CA PRO A 353 4.92 8.22 -7.34
C PRO A 353 3.69 9.13 -7.41
N LYS A 354 2.65 8.81 -6.64
CA LYS A 354 1.40 9.61 -6.57
C LYS A 354 1.63 11.09 -6.20
N VAL A 355 2.69 11.39 -5.47
CA VAL A 355 3.06 12.77 -5.16
C VAL A 355 3.47 13.54 -6.43
N GLN A 356 4.13 12.88 -7.38
CA GLN A 356 4.50 13.48 -8.66
C GLN A 356 3.28 13.80 -9.53
N GLU A 357 2.29 12.92 -9.57
CA GLU A 357 1.03 13.21 -10.26
C GLU A 357 0.34 14.45 -9.67
N LYS A 358 0.33 14.55 -8.32
CA LYS A 358 -0.22 15.73 -7.64
C LYS A 358 0.54 17.01 -8.00
N ILE A 359 1.87 16.95 -8.13
CA ILE A 359 2.70 18.09 -8.54
C ILE A 359 2.28 18.54 -9.94
N PHE A 360 2.21 17.63 -10.91
CA PHE A 360 1.80 17.97 -12.27
C PHE A 360 0.36 18.48 -12.32
N THR A 361 -0.57 17.83 -11.65
CA THR A 361 -1.97 18.31 -11.58
C THR A 361 -2.04 19.72 -10.97
N ARG A 362 -1.24 20.02 -9.93
CA ARG A 362 -1.28 21.32 -9.28
C ARG A 362 -0.66 22.43 -10.11
N TYR A 363 0.47 22.15 -10.74
CA TYR A 363 1.29 23.21 -11.31
C TYR A 363 1.25 23.30 -12.84
N LEU A 364 0.82 22.24 -13.55
CA LEU A 364 0.69 22.22 -15.01
C LEU A 364 -0.77 22.26 -15.52
N SER A 365 -1.77 22.04 -14.67
CA SER A 365 -3.16 22.30 -15.09
C SER A 365 -3.46 23.79 -14.96
N ASP A 366 -4.12 24.34 -15.99
CA ASP A 366 -4.58 25.73 -16.06
C ASP A 366 -5.53 26.12 -14.91
#